data_d6ffc530a969f674d6f501740d83318d
#
_entry.id   d6ffc530a969f674d6f501740d83318d
#
_cell.length_a   1.000
_cell.length_b   1.000
_cell.length_c   1.000
_cell.angle_alpha   90.00
_cell.angle_beta   90.00
_cell.angle_gamma   90.00
#
_symmetry.space_group_name_H-M   'P 1'
#
loop_
_entity.id
_entity.type
_entity.pdbx_description
1 polymer ?
#
loop_
_entity_poly.entity_id
_entity_poly.type
_entity_poly.pdbx_seq_one_letter_code
_entity_poly.pdbx_strand_id
1 'polypeptide(L)'
;VTKEARSAIVQYALFRWENAVVLAGTIVLTGLWQKPFPWWPIWGWPLLGLLAFGAIFYSSLTNEKRNAELLLKFFQEQFDLEAIEQPELREEVALALEYQRRIEAQVGQKGRGILWDQPEDTANQLNDWIDNIYRIAKRLDVYRQDGLLDSQRATVPDEIRSLESRIEQEENPPFKDQLNELLESKKRQWETLKALDARMEQAEIQLSQTLAALATVDNQVKLIDAQDVESGRSERLRADIREQVNRLNDLIGSINEVYDYHKPGMV
;
A
#
# COMPACT_ATOMS: atom_id res chain seq x y z
N VAL A 1 12.57 -3.46 4.17
CA VAL A 1 12.54 -3.81 2.73
C VAL A 1 11.92 -5.19 2.63
N THR A 2 10.71 -5.31 2.08
CA THR A 2 10.02 -6.59 1.89
C THR A 2 10.94 -7.56 1.12
N LYS A 3 10.82 -8.88 1.36
CA LYS A 3 11.61 -9.89 0.62
C LYS A 3 11.51 -9.71 -0.90
N GLU A 4 10.37 -9.21 -1.37
CA GLU A 4 10.09 -8.92 -2.77
C GLU A 4 10.88 -7.72 -3.32
N ALA A 5 10.95 -6.61 -2.58
CA ALA A 5 11.76 -5.45 -2.97
C ALA A 5 13.27 -5.78 -2.98
N ARG A 6 13.72 -6.60 -2.04
CA ARG A 6 15.11 -7.09 -2.01
C ARG A 6 15.42 -8.01 -3.21
N SER A 7 14.47 -8.85 -3.59
CA SER A 7 14.61 -9.72 -4.77
C SER A 7 14.61 -8.91 -6.07
N ALA A 8 13.80 -7.86 -6.18
CA ALA A 8 13.77 -6.96 -7.33
C ALA A 8 15.08 -6.19 -7.50
N ILE A 9 15.66 -5.66 -6.41
CA ILE A 9 16.96 -4.98 -6.44
C ILE A 9 18.08 -5.95 -6.88
N VAL A 10 18.09 -7.17 -6.35
CA VAL A 10 19.07 -8.20 -6.71
C VAL A 10 18.92 -8.63 -8.16
N GLN A 11 17.69 -8.87 -8.63
CA GLN A 11 17.43 -9.19 -10.05
C GLN A 11 17.88 -8.06 -10.98
N TYR A 12 17.53 -6.82 -10.64
CA TYR A 12 17.97 -5.66 -11.43
C TYR A 12 19.50 -5.52 -11.44
N ALA A 13 20.16 -5.70 -10.30
CA ALA A 13 21.62 -5.64 -10.20
C ALA A 13 22.32 -6.74 -11.03
N LEU A 14 21.71 -7.93 -11.11
CA LEU A 14 22.22 -9.07 -11.89
C LEU A 14 22.05 -8.84 -13.40
N PHE A 15 20.85 -8.39 -13.84
CA PHE A 15 20.50 -8.27 -15.26
C PHE A 15 20.84 -6.91 -15.88
N ARG A 16 21.67 -6.14 -15.22
CA ARG A 16 22.15 -4.86 -15.72
C ARG A 16 22.98 -5.04 -17.00
N TRP A 17 22.76 -4.16 -17.99
CA TRP A 17 23.44 -4.24 -19.28
C TRP A 17 24.98 -4.18 -19.14
N GLU A 18 25.50 -3.45 -18.14
CA GLU A 18 26.92 -3.37 -17.83
C GLU A 18 27.50 -4.72 -17.40
N ASN A 19 26.74 -5.50 -16.64
CA ASN A 19 27.13 -6.87 -16.27
C ASN A 19 27.16 -7.80 -17.49
N ALA A 20 26.22 -7.63 -18.42
CA ALA A 20 26.20 -8.35 -19.69
C ALA A 20 27.44 -8.01 -20.55
N VAL A 21 27.82 -6.72 -20.59
CA VAL A 21 29.03 -6.25 -21.31
C VAL A 21 30.31 -6.83 -20.69
N VAL A 22 30.41 -6.84 -19.35
CA VAL A 22 31.58 -7.43 -18.66
C VAL A 22 31.68 -8.93 -18.94
N LEU A 23 30.56 -9.67 -18.89
CA LEU A 23 30.51 -11.11 -19.20
C LEU A 23 30.90 -11.36 -20.67
N ALA A 24 30.30 -10.63 -21.59
CA ALA A 24 30.61 -10.76 -23.02
C ALA A 24 32.09 -10.41 -23.30
N GLY A 25 32.59 -9.33 -22.75
CA GLY A 25 33.99 -8.92 -22.86
C GLY A 25 34.96 -9.96 -22.29
N THR A 26 34.62 -10.54 -21.14
CA THR A 26 35.43 -11.62 -20.53
C THR A 26 35.50 -12.85 -21.42
N ILE A 27 34.38 -13.27 -22.02
CA ILE A 27 34.32 -14.40 -22.93
C ILE A 27 35.15 -14.13 -24.19
N VAL A 28 34.98 -12.95 -24.79
CA VAL A 28 35.70 -12.55 -25.99
C VAL A 28 37.22 -12.49 -25.74
N LEU A 29 37.66 -11.85 -24.64
CA LEU A 29 39.08 -11.74 -24.28
C LEU A 29 39.68 -13.11 -23.94
N THR A 30 38.96 -13.98 -23.28
CA THR A 30 39.40 -15.36 -22.99
C THR A 30 39.55 -16.17 -24.26
N GLY A 31 38.66 -15.98 -25.27
CA GLY A 31 38.70 -16.69 -26.51
C GLY A 31 39.76 -16.20 -27.52
N LEU A 32 39.85 -14.86 -27.66
CA LEU A 32 40.71 -14.23 -28.68
C LEU A 32 42.11 -13.93 -28.19
N TRP A 33 42.31 -13.64 -26.91
CA TRP A 33 43.60 -13.17 -26.36
C TRP A 33 43.97 -13.91 -25.07
N GLN A 34 44.18 -15.19 -25.16
CA GLN A 34 44.39 -16.07 -24.00
C GLN A 34 45.61 -15.71 -23.17
N LYS A 35 46.70 -15.25 -23.82
CA LYS A 35 47.98 -14.91 -23.18
C LYS A 35 48.49 -13.56 -23.69
N PRO A 36 48.03 -12.41 -23.16
CA PRO A 36 48.54 -11.10 -23.54
C PRO A 36 50.00 -10.89 -23.18
N PHE A 37 50.47 -11.59 -22.12
CA PHE A 37 51.87 -11.53 -21.64
C PHE A 37 52.38 -12.93 -21.28
N PRO A 38 53.74 -13.20 -21.32
CA PRO A 38 54.34 -14.52 -21.02
C PRO A 38 54.03 -15.04 -19.60
N TRP A 39 53.73 -14.15 -18.65
CA TRP A 39 53.44 -14.47 -17.25
C TRP A 39 51.93 -14.57 -16.95
N TRP A 40 51.08 -14.27 -17.97
CA TRP A 40 49.61 -14.24 -17.76
C TRP A 40 49.04 -15.64 -17.73
N PRO A 41 48.36 -16.05 -16.62
CA PRO A 41 47.72 -17.36 -16.55
C PRO A 41 46.44 -17.39 -17.40
N ILE A 42 46.09 -18.59 -17.92
CA ILE A 42 44.89 -18.79 -18.77
C ILE A 42 43.60 -18.35 -18.04
N TRP A 43 43.56 -18.48 -16.74
CA TRP A 43 42.40 -18.11 -15.90
C TRP A 43 42.42 -16.61 -15.48
N GLY A 44 43.39 -15.83 -15.92
CA GLY A 44 43.50 -14.41 -15.57
C GLY A 44 42.32 -13.56 -16.05
N TRP A 45 41.83 -13.76 -17.27
CA TRP A 45 40.64 -13.08 -17.79
C TRP A 45 39.35 -13.42 -17.04
N PRO A 46 39.02 -14.71 -16.79
CA PRO A 46 37.88 -15.08 -15.97
C PRO A 46 37.92 -14.49 -14.56
N LEU A 47 39.08 -14.44 -13.92
CA LEU A 47 39.28 -13.84 -12.60
C LEU A 47 39.03 -12.33 -12.59
N LEU A 48 39.62 -11.61 -13.58
CA LEU A 48 39.39 -10.18 -13.79
C LEU A 48 37.89 -9.87 -14.06
N GLY A 49 37.27 -10.66 -14.90
CA GLY A 49 35.82 -10.56 -15.19
C GLY A 49 34.95 -10.74 -13.93
N LEU A 50 35.29 -11.72 -13.10
CA LEU A 50 34.60 -11.99 -11.84
C LEU A 50 34.79 -10.85 -10.84
N LEU A 51 36.00 -10.28 -10.74
CA LEU A 51 36.27 -9.10 -9.90
C LEU A 51 35.54 -7.86 -10.39
N ALA A 52 35.52 -7.60 -11.70
CA ALA A 52 34.81 -6.48 -12.30
C ALA A 52 33.28 -6.63 -12.10
N PHE A 53 32.74 -7.84 -12.33
CA PHE A 53 31.34 -8.16 -12.06
C PHE A 53 31.00 -7.93 -10.58
N GLY A 54 31.81 -8.43 -9.65
CA GLY A 54 31.63 -8.26 -8.22
C GLY A 54 31.68 -6.78 -7.80
N ALA A 55 32.58 -6.00 -8.35
CA ALA A 55 32.69 -4.56 -8.08
C ALA A 55 31.47 -3.77 -8.59
N ILE A 56 30.96 -4.06 -9.79
CA ILE A 56 29.77 -3.44 -10.36
C ILE A 56 28.53 -3.87 -9.55
N PHE A 57 28.42 -5.14 -9.21
CA PHE A 57 27.35 -5.68 -8.40
C PHE A 57 27.33 -5.03 -7.01
N TYR A 58 28.46 -4.96 -6.33
CA TYR A 58 28.60 -4.29 -5.05
C TYR A 58 28.26 -2.81 -5.12
N SER A 59 28.79 -2.09 -6.12
CA SER A 59 28.48 -0.68 -6.38
C SER A 59 26.99 -0.46 -6.67
N SER A 60 26.34 -1.39 -7.34
CA SER A 60 24.90 -1.32 -7.61
C SER A 60 24.06 -1.50 -6.35
N LEU A 61 24.45 -2.37 -5.43
CA LEU A 61 23.76 -2.58 -4.15
C LEU A 61 23.96 -1.40 -3.19
N THR A 62 25.11 -0.72 -3.27
CA THR A 62 25.47 0.38 -2.35
C THR A 62 25.01 1.75 -2.85
N ASN A 63 24.42 1.84 -4.03
CA ASN A 63 24.01 3.10 -4.62
C ASN A 63 22.61 3.53 -4.13
N GLU A 64 22.56 4.16 -2.95
CA GLU A 64 21.32 4.57 -2.25
C GLU A 64 20.37 5.38 -3.13
N LYS A 65 20.88 6.32 -3.94
CA LYS A 65 20.05 7.17 -4.82
C LYS A 65 19.31 6.35 -5.89
N ARG A 66 20.00 5.39 -6.49
CA ARG A 66 19.43 4.55 -7.56
C ARG A 66 18.50 3.48 -7.02
N ASN A 67 18.81 2.95 -5.85
CA ASN A 67 17.93 2.01 -5.14
C ASN A 67 16.64 2.71 -4.68
N ALA A 68 16.72 3.97 -4.25
CA ALA A 68 15.55 4.77 -3.93
C ALA A 68 14.66 5.05 -5.16
N GLU A 69 15.26 5.37 -6.33
CA GLU A 69 14.50 5.55 -7.58
C GLU A 69 13.84 4.25 -8.08
N LEU A 70 14.51 3.12 -7.93
CA LEU A 70 13.96 1.81 -8.28
C LEU A 70 12.82 1.40 -7.34
N LEU A 71 12.98 1.63 -6.04
CA LEU A 71 11.92 1.43 -5.06
C LEU A 71 10.73 2.35 -5.35
N LEU A 72 10.97 3.62 -5.68
CA LEU A 72 9.92 4.56 -6.06
C LEU A 72 9.15 4.10 -7.31
N LYS A 73 9.82 3.60 -8.34
CA LYS A 73 9.17 3.02 -9.52
C LYS A 73 8.37 1.77 -9.16
N PHE A 74 8.94 0.89 -8.35
CA PHE A 74 8.28 -0.32 -7.90
C PHE A 74 7.02 -0.01 -7.06
N PHE A 75 7.09 1.00 -6.19
CA PHE A 75 5.94 1.46 -5.40
C PHE A 75 4.90 2.19 -6.27
N GLN A 76 5.32 2.94 -7.29
CA GLN A 76 4.40 3.56 -8.25
C GLN A 76 3.68 2.50 -9.13
N GLU A 77 4.36 1.40 -9.47
CA GLU A 77 3.76 0.26 -10.15
C GLU A 77 2.85 -0.58 -9.22
N GLN A 78 3.11 -0.57 -7.91
CA GLN A 78 2.31 -1.28 -6.91
C GLN A 78 0.99 -0.55 -6.59
N PHE A 79 1.00 0.79 -6.62
CA PHE A 79 -0.20 1.60 -6.39
C PHE A 79 -0.70 2.18 -7.72
N ASP A 80 -1.58 1.44 -8.38
CA ASP A 80 -2.24 1.88 -9.61
C ASP A 80 -3.27 2.99 -9.28
N LEU A 81 -2.83 4.24 -9.38
CA LEU A 81 -3.69 5.40 -9.17
C LEU A 81 -4.79 5.51 -10.23
N GLU A 82 -4.57 4.95 -11.42
CA GLU A 82 -5.57 4.94 -12.50
C GLU A 82 -6.70 3.97 -12.19
N ALA A 83 -6.46 2.99 -11.32
CA ALA A 83 -7.49 2.07 -10.82
C ALA A 83 -8.48 2.71 -9.83
N ILE A 84 -8.27 3.97 -9.42
CA ILE A 84 -9.20 4.78 -8.63
C ILE A 84 -9.87 5.76 -9.59
N GLU A 85 -11.16 5.61 -9.86
CA GLU A 85 -11.88 6.44 -10.82
C GLU A 85 -12.18 7.83 -10.25
N GLN A 86 -12.50 7.92 -8.96
CA GLN A 86 -12.83 9.19 -8.32
C GLN A 86 -11.61 10.10 -8.17
N PRO A 87 -11.61 11.32 -8.74
CA PRO A 87 -10.46 12.21 -8.73
C PRO A 87 -10.07 12.65 -7.32
N GLU A 88 -11.03 12.87 -6.42
CA GLU A 88 -10.76 13.27 -5.02
C GLU A 88 -9.96 12.21 -4.28
N LEU A 89 -10.37 10.95 -4.34
CA LEU A 89 -9.67 9.83 -3.69
C LEU A 89 -8.29 9.60 -4.32
N ARG A 90 -8.17 9.80 -5.63
CA ARG A 90 -6.89 9.70 -6.33
C ARG A 90 -5.91 10.77 -5.87
N GLU A 91 -6.38 12.02 -5.71
CA GLU A 91 -5.57 13.13 -5.18
C GLU A 91 -5.13 12.88 -3.75
N GLU A 92 -6.00 12.34 -2.90
CA GLU A 92 -5.68 11.99 -1.52
C GLU A 92 -4.59 10.91 -1.44
N VAL A 93 -4.67 9.85 -2.25
CA VAL A 93 -3.62 8.82 -2.32
C VAL A 93 -2.31 9.40 -2.89
N ALA A 94 -2.38 10.25 -3.93
CA ALA A 94 -1.21 10.90 -4.49
C ALA A 94 -0.51 11.80 -3.45
N LEU A 95 -1.28 12.50 -2.63
CA LEU A 95 -0.76 13.33 -1.53
C LEU A 95 -0.09 12.46 -0.45
N ALA A 96 -0.67 11.31 -0.10
CA ALA A 96 -0.06 10.37 0.84
C ALA A 96 1.30 9.86 0.34
N LEU A 97 1.39 9.49 -0.94
CA LEU A 97 2.64 9.07 -1.58
C LEU A 97 3.68 10.20 -1.63
N GLU A 98 3.25 11.45 -1.78
CA GLU A 98 4.15 12.59 -1.71
C GLU A 98 4.71 12.81 -0.29
N TYR A 99 3.89 12.69 0.75
CA TYR A 99 4.37 12.74 2.13
C TYR A 99 5.35 11.60 2.43
N GLN A 100 5.04 10.38 2.02
CA GLN A 100 5.96 9.24 2.16
C GLN A 100 7.33 9.56 1.55
N ARG A 101 7.35 10.02 0.29
CA ARG A 101 8.59 10.37 -0.42
C ARG A 101 9.39 11.44 0.32
N ARG A 102 8.72 12.45 0.85
CA ARG A 102 9.38 13.54 1.60
C ARG A 102 9.99 13.02 2.90
N ILE A 103 9.26 12.20 3.64
CA ILE A 103 9.72 11.58 4.89
C ILE A 103 10.93 10.69 4.60
N GLU A 104 10.84 9.80 3.60
CA GLU A 104 11.94 8.89 3.22
C GLU A 104 13.18 9.64 2.76
N ALA A 105 13.03 10.71 1.96
CA ALA A 105 14.15 11.53 1.49
C ALA A 105 14.89 12.21 2.65
N GLN A 106 14.19 12.66 3.67
CA GLN A 106 14.79 13.28 4.86
C GLN A 106 15.51 12.25 5.73
N VAL A 107 14.93 11.04 5.83
CA VAL A 107 15.51 9.91 6.55
C VAL A 107 16.78 9.40 5.86
N GLY A 108 16.77 9.25 4.54
CA GLY A 108 17.89 8.71 3.76
C GLY A 108 19.09 9.67 3.61
N GLN A 109 18.87 10.99 3.68
CA GLN A 109 19.96 11.96 3.49
C GLN A 109 20.97 12.04 4.64
N LYS A 110 20.62 11.60 5.83
CA LYS A 110 21.42 11.78 7.05
C LYS A 110 21.87 10.51 7.77
N GLY A 111 22.02 9.45 7.09
CA GLY A 111 22.64 8.15 7.35
C GLY A 111 23.28 7.78 8.70
N ARG A 112 23.14 8.58 9.79
CA ARG A 112 23.65 8.30 11.14
C ARG A 112 23.10 9.22 12.24
N GLY A 113 21.85 9.66 12.17
CA GLY A 113 21.21 10.33 13.31
C GLY A 113 20.62 9.31 14.29
N ILE A 114 20.67 9.61 15.57
CA ILE A 114 20.11 8.84 16.71
C ILE A 114 18.62 8.46 16.53
N LEU A 115 17.94 9.08 15.56
CA LEU A 115 16.54 8.83 15.20
C LEU A 115 16.24 7.42 14.71
N TRP A 116 17.25 6.70 14.19
CA TRP A 116 17.04 5.50 13.38
C TRP A 116 17.94 4.36 13.84
N ASP A 117 17.78 3.98 15.09
CA ASP A 117 18.40 2.73 15.60
C ASP A 117 17.86 1.50 14.85
N GLN A 118 16.69 1.65 14.19
CA GLN A 118 16.08 0.65 13.33
C GLN A 118 15.36 1.33 12.14
N PRO A 119 16.10 1.85 11.13
CA PRO A 119 15.51 2.54 9.98
C PRO A 119 14.61 1.64 9.13
N GLU A 120 14.90 0.33 9.12
CA GLU A 120 14.10 -0.66 8.37
C GLU A 120 12.68 -0.82 8.93
N ASP A 121 12.50 -0.78 10.24
CA ASP A 121 11.19 -0.93 10.88
C ASP A 121 10.28 0.28 10.62
N THR A 122 10.83 1.48 10.64
CA THR A 122 10.05 2.70 10.41
C THR A 122 9.65 2.84 8.95
N ALA A 123 10.55 2.49 8.02
CA ALA A 123 10.23 2.46 6.60
C ALA A 123 9.14 1.42 6.28
N ASN A 124 9.20 0.24 6.91
CA ASN A 124 8.16 -0.78 6.76
C ASN A 124 6.81 -0.31 7.30
N GLN A 125 6.79 0.33 8.48
CA GLN A 125 5.56 0.88 9.05
C GLN A 125 4.97 1.99 8.18
N LEU A 126 5.79 2.83 7.58
CA LEU A 126 5.32 3.86 6.66
C LEU A 126 4.74 3.26 5.38
N ASN A 127 5.36 2.21 4.84
CA ASN A 127 4.84 1.47 3.68
C ASN A 127 3.50 0.82 3.99
N ASP A 128 3.37 0.14 5.14
CA ASP A 128 2.10 -0.44 5.60
C ASP A 128 1.01 0.62 5.75
N TRP A 129 1.40 1.81 6.20
CA TRP A 129 0.48 2.94 6.33
C TRP A 129 -0.07 3.38 4.97
N ILE A 130 0.80 3.55 3.97
CA ILE A 130 0.40 3.92 2.61
C ILE A 130 -0.44 2.83 1.93
N ASP A 131 -0.07 1.55 2.11
CA ASP A 131 -0.88 0.44 1.59
C ASP A 131 -2.31 0.47 2.15
N ASN A 132 -2.45 0.71 3.45
CA ASN A 132 -3.75 0.84 4.08
C ASN A 132 -4.56 2.04 3.56
N ILE A 133 -3.92 3.20 3.33
CA ILE A 133 -4.55 4.37 2.71
C ILE A 133 -5.08 4.02 1.31
N TYR A 134 -4.25 3.41 0.48
CA TYR A 134 -4.64 2.98 -0.85
C TYR A 134 -5.81 1.99 -0.84
N ARG A 135 -5.77 1.00 0.05
CA ARG A 135 -6.84 0.01 0.20
C ARG A 135 -8.16 0.62 0.63
N ILE A 136 -8.15 1.59 1.55
CA ILE A 136 -9.36 2.32 1.97
C ILE A 136 -9.89 3.16 0.81
N ALA A 137 -9.04 3.94 0.14
CA ALA A 137 -9.44 4.76 -0.99
C ALA A 137 -10.06 3.91 -2.11
N LYS A 138 -9.44 2.79 -2.47
CA LYS A 138 -9.98 1.87 -3.47
C LYS A 138 -11.33 1.27 -3.06
N ARG A 139 -11.56 0.97 -1.78
CA ARG A 139 -12.85 0.50 -1.30
C ARG A 139 -13.93 1.56 -1.36
N LEU A 140 -13.61 2.78 -0.96
CA LEU A 140 -14.51 3.93 -1.07
C LEU A 140 -14.88 4.19 -2.53
N ASP A 141 -13.91 4.09 -3.44
CA ASP A 141 -14.13 4.25 -4.86
C ASP A 141 -15.13 3.20 -5.40
N VAL A 142 -14.90 1.92 -5.13
CA VAL A 142 -15.82 0.84 -5.53
C VAL A 142 -17.22 1.02 -4.91
N TYR A 143 -17.30 1.41 -3.64
CA TYR A 143 -18.56 1.63 -2.94
C TYR A 143 -19.37 2.78 -3.56
N ARG A 144 -18.72 3.90 -3.90
CA ARG A 144 -19.38 5.06 -4.51
C ARG A 144 -19.82 4.82 -5.96
N GLN A 145 -19.26 3.80 -6.63
CA GLN A 145 -19.62 3.39 -7.99
C GLN A 145 -20.68 2.30 -8.04
N ASP A 146 -21.05 1.71 -6.90
CA ASP A 146 -22.00 0.61 -6.85
C ASP A 146 -23.44 1.09 -7.02
N GLY A 147 -23.87 1.20 -8.28
CA GLY A 147 -25.25 1.59 -8.64
C GLY A 147 -26.33 0.62 -8.12
N LEU A 148 -25.97 -0.62 -7.77
CA LEU A 148 -26.91 -1.56 -7.14
C LEU A 148 -27.21 -1.14 -5.71
N LEU A 149 -26.21 -0.72 -4.96
CA LEU A 149 -26.39 -0.20 -3.60
C LEU A 149 -27.25 1.06 -3.61
N ASP A 150 -27.02 1.97 -4.54
CA ASP A 150 -27.82 3.18 -4.67
C ASP A 150 -29.29 2.87 -5.00
N SER A 151 -29.53 1.93 -5.91
CA SER A 151 -30.87 1.45 -6.23
C SER A 151 -31.55 0.83 -5.00
N GLN A 152 -30.84 0.00 -4.24
CA GLN A 152 -31.37 -0.62 -3.04
C GLN A 152 -31.69 0.39 -1.93
N ARG A 153 -30.85 1.41 -1.74
CA ARG A 153 -31.12 2.52 -0.80
C ARG A 153 -32.42 3.26 -1.14
N ALA A 154 -32.67 3.43 -2.43
CA ALA A 154 -33.88 4.10 -2.87
C ALA A 154 -35.15 3.22 -2.75
N THR A 155 -35.03 1.91 -3.03
CA THR A 155 -36.21 1.06 -3.18
C THR A 155 -36.63 0.31 -1.91
N VAL A 156 -35.65 -0.16 -1.10
CA VAL A 156 -35.94 -1.01 0.08
C VAL A 156 -36.86 -0.33 1.10
N PRO A 157 -36.73 0.98 1.44
CA PRO A 157 -37.63 1.66 2.35
C PRO A 157 -39.08 1.70 1.82
N ASP A 158 -39.25 1.85 0.51
CA ASP A 158 -40.57 1.88 -0.11
C ASP A 158 -41.22 0.48 -0.13
N GLU A 159 -40.44 -0.55 -0.39
CA GLU A 159 -40.86 -1.94 -0.29
C GLU A 159 -41.30 -2.30 1.13
N ILE A 160 -40.59 -1.88 2.16
CA ILE A 160 -40.96 -2.07 3.57
C ILE A 160 -42.32 -1.43 3.85
N ARG A 161 -42.50 -0.15 3.46
CA ARG A 161 -43.76 0.56 3.66
C ARG A 161 -44.94 -0.11 2.94
N SER A 162 -44.72 -0.58 1.71
CA SER A 162 -45.68 -1.30 0.92
C SER A 162 -46.09 -2.64 1.57
N LEU A 163 -45.12 -3.38 2.09
CA LEU A 163 -45.36 -4.63 2.80
C LEU A 163 -46.15 -4.40 4.11
N GLU A 164 -45.81 -3.39 4.89
CA GLU A 164 -46.54 -3.02 6.11
C GLU A 164 -48.01 -2.71 5.81
N SER A 165 -48.28 -1.91 4.77
CA SER A 165 -49.67 -1.61 4.35
C SER A 165 -50.43 -2.85 3.87
N ARG A 166 -49.77 -3.78 3.16
CA ARG A 166 -50.39 -5.04 2.72
C ARG A 166 -50.69 -5.98 3.88
N ILE A 167 -49.85 -6.07 4.90
CA ILE A 167 -50.05 -6.87 6.10
C ILE A 167 -51.28 -6.39 6.91
N GLU A 168 -51.48 -5.05 6.95
CA GLU A 168 -52.64 -4.47 7.61
C GLU A 168 -53.97 -4.86 6.91
N GLN A 169 -53.95 -4.99 5.58
CA GLN A 169 -55.11 -5.30 4.74
C GLN A 169 -55.34 -6.80 4.57
N GLU A 170 -54.39 -7.67 4.94
CA GLU A 170 -54.46 -9.10 4.72
C GLU A 170 -55.24 -9.77 5.84
N GLU A 171 -56.32 -10.49 5.48
CA GLU A 171 -57.19 -11.23 6.40
C GLU A 171 -56.83 -12.72 6.48
N ASN A 172 -56.09 -13.26 5.50
CA ASN A 172 -55.72 -14.68 5.48
C ASN A 172 -54.49 -14.96 6.33
N PRO A 173 -54.61 -15.68 7.48
CA PRO A 173 -53.51 -15.86 8.42
C PRO A 173 -52.23 -16.48 7.79
N PRO A 174 -52.28 -17.59 7.02
CA PRO A 174 -51.06 -18.15 6.38
C PRO A 174 -50.36 -17.20 5.44
N PHE A 175 -51.11 -16.31 4.76
CA PHE A 175 -50.54 -15.34 3.84
C PHE A 175 -49.93 -14.15 4.59
N LYS A 176 -50.59 -13.77 5.69
CA LYS A 176 -50.06 -12.74 6.59
C LYS A 176 -48.72 -13.14 7.23
N ASP A 177 -48.60 -14.43 7.61
CA ASP A 177 -47.34 -14.95 8.15
C ASP A 177 -46.20 -14.88 7.13
N GLN A 178 -46.44 -15.25 5.86
CA GLN A 178 -45.46 -15.13 4.78
C GLN A 178 -45.07 -13.67 4.51
N LEU A 179 -46.00 -12.73 4.55
CA LEU A 179 -45.73 -11.31 4.39
C LEU A 179 -44.86 -10.76 5.55
N ASN A 180 -45.13 -11.23 6.78
CA ASN A 180 -44.31 -10.85 7.94
C ASN A 180 -42.87 -11.37 7.82
N GLU A 181 -42.67 -12.62 7.38
CA GLU A 181 -41.32 -13.15 7.13
C GLU A 181 -40.57 -12.34 6.07
N LEU A 182 -41.27 -11.97 5.00
CA LEU A 182 -40.67 -11.11 3.94
C LEU A 182 -40.34 -9.71 4.48
N LEU A 183 -41.24 -9.12 5.28
CA LEU A 183 -41.00 -7.82 5.91
C LEU A 183 -39.76 -7.85 6.82
N GLU A 184 -39.62 -8.87 7.65
CA GLU A 184 -38.47 -9.04 8.52
C GLU A 184 -37.18 -9.23 7.72
N SER A 185 -37.22 -9.94 6.59
CA SER A 185 -36.09 -10.07 5.66
C SER A 185 -35.71 -8.72 5.07
N LYS A 186 -36.68 -7.92 4.63
CA LYS A 186 -36.42 -6.57 4.07
C LYS A 186 -35.89 -5.59 5.13
N LYS A 187 -36.38 -5.66 6.35
CA LYS A 187 -35.85 -4.87 7.48
C LYS A 187 -34.41 -5.22 7.78
N ARG A 188 -34.03 -6.50 7.81
CA ARG A 188 -32.65 -6.92 7.98
C ARG A 188 -31.74 -6.40 6.82
N GLN A 189 -32.22 -6.48 5.58
CA GLN A 189 -31.51 -5.93 4.42
C GLN A 189 -31.25 -4.42 4.60
N TRP A 190 -32.27 -3.67 5.04
CA TRP A 190 -32.16 -2.24 5.27
C TRP A 190 -31.16 -1.89 6.38
N GLU A 191 -31.17 -2.62 7.51
CA GLU A 191 -30.19 -2.42 8.59
C GLU A 191 -28.76 -2.69 8.12
N THR A 192 -28.56 -3.72 7.27
CA THR A 192 -27.24 -4.02 6.71
C THR A 192 -26.76 -2.90 5.79
N LEU A 193 -27.63 -2.34 4.94
CA LEU A 193 -27.29 -1.19 4.09
C LEU A 193 -26.89 0.02 4.92
N LYS A 194 -27.65 0.35 5.96
CA LYS A 194 -27.30 1.46 6.87
C LYS A 194 -25.97 1.25 7.58
N ALA A 195 -25.70 0.03 8.02
CA ALA A 195 -24.44 -0.30 8.66
C ALA A 195 -23.26 -0.15 7.69
N LEU A 196 -23.44 -0.54 6.42
CA LEU A 196 -22.44 -0.34 5.39
C LEU A 196 -22.17 1.15 5.13
N ASP A 197 -23.23 1.96 4.99
CA ASP A 197 -23.12 3.42 4.79
C ASP A 197 -22.35 4.06 5.93
N ALA A 198 -22.69 3.75 7.18
CA ALA A 198 -22.01 4.28 8.35
C ALA A 198 -20.51 3.88 8.40
N ARG A 199 -20.16 2.67 7.94
CA ARG A 199 -18.77 2.23 7.85
C ARG A 199 -17.99 2.97 6.77
N MET A 200 -18.63 3.27 5.63
CA MET A 200 -17.99 4.02 4.56
C MET A 200 -17.78 5.49 4.95
N GLU A 201 -18.76 6.12 5.61
CA GLU A 201 -18.58 7.46 6.18
C GLU A 201 -17.43 7.50 7.20
N GLN A 202 -17.35 6.50 8.08
CA GLN A 202 -16.25 6.36 9.03
C GLN A 202 -14.89 6.21 8.29
N ALA A 203 -14.86 5.47 7.17
CA ALA A 203 -13.66 5.29 6.36
C ALA A 203 -13.19 6.59 5.71
N GLU A 204 -14.10 7.42 5.22
CA GLU A 204 -13.78 8.75 4.66
C GLU A 204 -13.15 9.68 5.72
N ILE A 205 -13.78 9.74 6.90
CA ILE A 205 -13.26 10.53 8.02
C ILE A 205 -11.86 10.03 8.42
N GLN A 206 -11.68 8.72 8.52
CA GLN A 206 -10.40 8.12 8.89
C GLN A 206 -9.32 8.36 7.84
N LEU A 207 -9.66 8.33 6.54
CA LEU A 207 -8.74 8.64 5.46
C LEU A 207 -8.23 10.09 5.59
N SER A 208 -9.13 11.05 5.80
CA SER A 208 -8.78 12.45 6.01
C SER A 208 -7.90 12.65 7.25
N GLN A 209 -8.26 12.01 8.38
CA GLN A 209 -7.46 12.07 9.61
C GLN A 209 -6.05 11.49 9.42
N THR A 210 -5.94 10.42 8.65
CA THR A 210 -4.69 9.74 8.34
C THR A 210 -3.78 10.62 7.49
N LEU A 211 -4.31 11.32 6.51
CA LEU A 211 -3.56 12.31 5.71
C LEU A 211 -3.05 13.47 6.58
N ALA A 212 -3.86 13.97 7.51
CA ALA A 212 -3.45 14.99 8.45
C ALA A 212 -2.33 14.49 9.39
N ALA A 213 -2.41 13.23 9.82
CA ALA A 213 -1.36 12.60 10.61
C ALA A 213 -0.04 12.45 9.83
N LEU A 214 -0.08 12.03 8.56
CA LEU A 214 1.09 12.00 7.68
C LEU A 214 1.74 13.38 7.51
N ALA A 215 0.93 14.42 7.29
CA ALA A 215 1.41 15.81 7.21
C ALA A 215 2.10 16.23 8.52
N THR A 216 1.57 15.80 9.66
CA THR A 216 2.14 16.06 10.98
C THR A 216 3.50 15.36 11.12
N VAL A 217 3.60 14.10 10.71
CA VAL A 217 4.85 13.33 10.71
C VAL A 217 5.91 14.00 9.81
N ASP A 218 5.55 14.41 8.59
CA ASP A 218 6.46 15.13 7.68
C ASP A 218 7.02 16.41 8.33
N ASN A 219 6.16 17.18 9.01
CA ASN A 219 6.59 18.38 9.72
C ASN A 219 7.45 18.06 10.95
N GLN A 220 7.14 17.01 11.71
CA GLN A 220 7.94 16.59 12.86
C GLN A 220 9.33 16.12 12.44
N VAL A 221 9.44 15.37 11.36
CA VAL A 221 10.75 14.94 10.79
C VAL A 221 11.60 16.15 10.40
N LYS A 222 11.00 17.19 9.79
CA LYS A 222 11.70 18.46 9.48
C LYS A 222 12.19 19.19 10.72
N LEU A 223 11.38 19.24 11.79
CA LEU A 223 11.74 19.91 13.04
C LEU A 223 12.84 19.17 13.80
N ILE A 224 12.83 17.85 13.78
CA ILE A 224 13.88 17.03 14.39
C ILE A 224 15.23 17.30 13.71
N ASP A 225 15.22 17.57 12.43
CA ASP A 225 16.40 17.92 11.64
C ASP A 225 17.01 19.28 12.00
N ALA A 226 16.19 20.22 12.45
CA ALA A 226 16.60 21.60 12.76
C ALA A 226 17.20 21.77 14.17
N GLN A 227 17.06 20.79 15.06
CA GLN A 227 17.52 20.86 16.44
C GLN A 227 18.23 19.58 16.85
N ASP A 228 19.41 19.67 17.49
CA ASP A 228 20.10 18.52 18.13
C ASP A 228 19.17 17.93 19.20
N VAL A 229 18.52 16.80 18.90
CA VAL A 229 17.32 16.37 19.62
C VAL A 229 17.49 15.05 20.37
N GLU A 230 17.02 15.09 21.62
CA GLU A 230 16.84 13.98 22.55
C GLU A 230 16.10 12.78 21.94
N SER A 231 16.61 11.58 22.18
CA SER A 231 16.10 10.27 21.72
C SER A 231 14.60 10.03 21.96
N GLY A 232 14.01 10.67 22.96
CA GLY A 232 12.61 10.47 23.32
C GLY A 232 11.56 11.00 22.31
N ARG A 233 11.90 11.90 21.39
CA ARG A 233 10.97 12.38 20.34
C ARG A 233 10.81 11.36 19.20
N SER A 234 11.89 10.68 18.89
CA SER A 234 11.89 9.64 17.85
C SER A 234 11.05 8.42 18.23
N GLU A 235 11.12 8.03 19.49
CA GLU A 235 10.30 6.92 20.02
C GLU A 235 8.81 7.28 20.01
N ARG A 236 8.45 8.50 20.38
CA ARG A 236 7.07 8.98 20.30
C ARG A 236 6.56 8.98 18.87
N LEU A 237 7.34 9.51 17.93
CA LEU A 237 6.97 9.52 16.51
C LEU A 237 6.73 8.11 15.96
N ARG A 238 7.59 7.14 16.33
CA ARG A 238 7.39 5.73 15.95
C ARG A 238 6.13 5.12 16.58
N ALA A 239 5.85 5.45 17.84
CA ALA A 239 4.65 4.99 18.53
C ALA A 239 3.40 5.54 17.84
N ASP A 240 3.39 6.83 17.48
CA ASP A 240 2.29 7.50 16.79
C ASP A 240 2.04 6.87 15.40
N ILE A 241 3.09 6.61 14.63
CA ILE A 241 2.97 5.93 13.32
C ILE A 241 2.34 4.54 13.50
N ARG A 242 2.85 3.74 14.45
CA ARG A 242 2.33 2.39 14.70
C ARG A 242 0.87 2.41 15.12
N GLU A 243 0.47 3.36 15.96
CA GLU A 243 -0.91 3.53 16.39
C GLU A 243 -1.83 3.84 15.19
N GLN A 244 -1.41 4.72 14.29
CA GLN A 244 -2.19 5.04 13.09
C GLN A 244 -2.33 3.82 12.15
N VAL A 245 -1.26 3.06 11.94
CA VAL A 245 -1.29 1.82 11.14
C VAL A 245 -2.26 0.80 11.73
N ASN A 246 -2.24 0.60 13.04
CA ASN A 246 -3.15 -0.33 13.72
C ASN A 246 -4.61 0.10 13.57
N ARG A 247 -4.93 1.39 13.78
CA ARG A 247 -6.30 1.93 13.61
C ARG A 247 -6.83 1.69 12.20
N LEU A 248 -5.99 1.88 11.17
CA LEU A 248 -6.39 1.63 9.78
C LEU A 248 -6.61 0.15 9.51
N ASN A 249 -5.77 -0.74 10.03
CA ASN A 249 -5.95 -2.18 9.90
C ASN A 249 -7.26 -2.65 10.54
N ASP A 250 -7.59 -2.16 11.73
CA ASP A 250 -8.83 -2.48 12.43
C ASP A 250 -10.06 -2.01 11.62
N LEU A 251 -9.99 -0.82 11.05
CA LEU A 251 -11.05 -0.30 10.20
C LEU A 251 -11.23 -1.14 8.93
N ILE A 252 -10.15 -1.46 8.23
CA ILE A 252 -10.18 -2.33 7.04
C ILE A 252 -10.79 -3.69 7.38
N GLY A 253 -10.42 -4.26 8.54
CA GLY A 253 -11.01 -5.50 9.05
C GLY A 253 -12.51 -5.38 9.22
N SER A 254 -12.99 -4.31 9.85
CA SER A 254 -14.42 -4.06 10.08
C SER A 254 -15.23 -3.84 8.79
N ILE A 255 -14.62 -3.17 7.80
CA ILE A 255 -15.25 -2.99 6.49
C ILE A 255 -15.38 -4.34 5.76
N ASN A 256 -14.33 -5.18 5.81
CA ASN A 256 -14.34 -6.50 5.19
C ASN A 256 -15.46 -7.38 5.77
N GLU A 257 -15.61 -7.39 7.08
CA GLU A 257 -16.62 -8.17 7.78
C GLU A 257 -18.05 -7.83 7.29
N VAL A 258 -18.34 -6.54 7.11
CA VAL A 258 -19.64 -6.09 6.61
C VAL A 258 -19.84 -6.38 5.12
N TYR A 259 -18.76 -6.24 4.31
CA TYR A 259 -18.81 -6.49 2.86
C TYR A 259 -18.97 -7.98 2.52
N ASP A 260 -18.26 -8.86 3.25
CA ASP A 260 -18.33 -10.31 3.04
C ASP A 260 -19.71 -10.86 3.44
N TYR A 261 -20.39 -10.24 4.40
CA TYR A 261 -21.76 -10.59 4.75
C TYR A 261 -22.77 -10.26 3.64
N HIS A 262 -22.43 -9.34 2.72
CA HIS A 262 -23.30 -8.89 1.64
C HIS A 262 -23.17 -9.70 0.34
N LYS A 263 -22.15 -10.57 0.21
CA LYS A 263 -21.98 -11.51 -0.91
C LYS A 263 -22.15 -12.96 -0.48
N PRO A 264 -23.34 -13.43 -0.10
CA PRO A 264 -23.58 -14.86 0.08
C PRO A 264 -23.69 -15.50 -1.31
N GLY A 265 -22.59 -16.06 -1.83
CA GLY A 265 -22.66 -16.93 -2.99
C GLY A 265 -21.64 -16.71 -4.10
N MET A 266 -20.34 -16.59 -3.77
CA MET A 266 -19.27 -17.00 -4.67
C MET A 266 -18.35 -17.95 -3.89
N VAL A 267 -18.81 -19.19 -3.73
CA VAL A 267 -17.99 -20.37 -3.47
C VAL A 267 -18.12 -21.28 -4.67
#